data_b44aaaae195a82dca6461b89e8933327
#
_entry.id   b44aaaae195a82dca6461b89e8933327
#
_cell.length_a   1.000
_cell.length_b   1.000
_cell.length_c   1.000
_cell.angle_alpha   90.00
_cell.angle_beta   90.00
_cell.angle_gamma   90.00
#
_symmetry.space_group_name_H-M   'P 1'
#
loop_
_entity.id
_entity.type
_entity.pdbx_description
1 polymer ?
#
loop_
_entity_poly.entity_id
_entity_poly.type
_entity_poly.pdbx_seq_one_letter_code
_entity_poly.pdbx_strand_id
1 'polypeptide(L)'
;GNAAIGENILRGIDFAVDEINKAGGVNGQMLEVVRGDHAGDAATGKSEAERLITQEGVNVIMGCHMSVVTEVVAQVCQQYGIPMITAISTLDRLTDEDHKDYDYFFRLCPLNSVYVEDMLKYLQDSKEQTGNEIKKVAIFTDKAAIGQELIRCVNLFAPDYGLDVVAEVDYSSNATDLSSQVLALKQADPDAILCDSYIGDATLFVQTLKEQNYKPKMIVAKANGFTDPSFIPNLGASANGVASVVEFNPGLPN
;
A
#
# COMPACT_ATOMS: atom_id res chain seq x y z
N GLY A 1 -1.94 -5.26 -13.81
CA GLY A 1 -1.52 -5.03 -12.68
C GLY A 1 -0.58 -3.92 -12.26
N ASN A 2 0.47 -4.27 -11.55
CA ASN A 2 1.32 -3.32 -10.83
C ASN A 2 2.40 -2.63 -11.68
N ALA A 3 2.52 -2.96 -12.97
CA ALA A 3 3.52 -2.38 -13.88
C ALA A 3 3.44 -0.84 -13.96
N ALA A 4 2.22 -0.29 -14.00
CA ALA A 4 2.03 1.16 -14.06
C ALA A 4 2.59 1.91 -12.84
N ILE A 5 2.54 1.29 -11.65
CA ILE A 5 3.12 1.86 -10.43
C ILE A 5 4.65 1.85 -10.53
N GLY A 6 5.22 0.74 -10.98
CA GLY A 6 6.68 0.63 -11.24
C GLY A 6 7.17 1.69 -12.22
N GLU A 7 6.45 1.90 -13.32
CA GLU A 7 6.78 2.94 -14.31
C GLU A 7 6.68 4.36 -13.73
N ASN A 8 5.72 4.62 -12.83
CA ASN A 8 5.61 5.92 -12.16
C ASN A 8 6.79 6.17 -11.22
N ILE A 9 7.21 5.14 -10.47
CA ILE A 9 8.40 5.21 -9.60
C ILE A 9 9.63 5.52 -10.44
N LEU A 10 9.86 4.77 -11.54
CA LEU A 10 11.00 4.98 -12.43
C LEU A 10 11.00 6.39 -13.02
N ARG A 11 9.84 6.91 -13.45
CA ARG A 11 9.76 8.30 -13.95
C ARG A 11 10.16 9.33 -12.90
N GLY A 12 9.77 9.12 -11.64
CA GLY A 12 10.18 9.99 -10.53
C GLY A 12 11.69 9.94 -10.29
N ILE A 13 12.27 8.74 -10.32
CA ILE A 13 13.73 8.53 -10.16
C ILE A 13 14.48 9.18 -11.32
N ASP A 14 14.07 8.91 -12.57
CA ASP A 14 14.71 9.46 -13.77
C ASP A 14 14.68 11.00 -13.76
N PHE A 15 13.53 11.58 -13.36
CA PHE A 15 13.39 13.03 -13.22
C PHE A 15 14.35 13.61 -12.16
N ALA A 16 14.41 13.00 -10.98
CA ALA A 16 15.30 13.45 -9.92
C ALA A 16 16.78 13.33 -10.30
N VAL A 17 17.17 12.22 -10.94
CA VAL A 17 18.54 12.00 -11.42
C VAL A 17 18.91 13.02 -12.50
N ASP A 18 18.00 13.32 -13.43
CA ASP A 18 18.23 14.34 -14.47
C ASP A 18 18.47 15.73 -13.83
N GLU A 19 17.65 16.13 -12.86
CA GLU A 19 17.82 17.41 -12.15
C GLU A 19 19.14 17.48 -11.36
N ILE A 20 19.50 16.40 -10.65
CA ILE A 20 20.75 16.30 -9.91
C ILE A 20 21.95 16.39 -10.87
N ASN A 21 21.91 15.69 -11.97
CA ASN A 21 22.98 15.65 -12.96
C ASN A 21 23.13 17.01 -13.68
N LYS A 22 22.04 17.71 -13.99
CA LYS A 22 22.07 19.09 -14.51
C LYS A 22 22.72 20.06 -13.55
N ALA A 23 22.54 19.83 -12.24
CA ALA A 23 23.16 20.63 -11.19
C ALA A 23 24.65 20.30 -10.94
N GLY A 24 25.23 19.34 -11.66
CA GLY A 24 26.64 18.94 -11.54
C GLY A 24 26.88 17.63 -10.80
N GLY A 25 25.83 16.84 -10.58
CA GLY A 25 25.91 15.53 -9.91
C GLY A 25 26.10 15.63 -8.38
N VAL A 26 26.47 14.52 -7.78
CA VAL A 26 26.81 14.43 -6.35
C VAL A 26 28.31 14.49 -6.18
N ASN A 27 28.84 15.52 -5.53
CA ASN A 27 30.29 15.77 -5.41
C ASN A 27 31.03 15.79 -6.78
N GLY A 28 30.35 16.28 -7.83
CA GLY A 28 30.92 16.34 -9.18
C GLY A 28 30.83 15.02 -9.97
N GLN A 29 30.20 13.99 -9.42
CA GLN A 29 29.97 12.72 -10.10
C GLN A 29 28.51 12.62 -10.55
N MET A 30 28.31 12.24 -11.82
CA MET A 30 26.98 12.03 -12.36
C MET A 30 26.38 10.73 -11.83
N LEU A 31 25.07 10.74 -11.57
CA LEU A 31 24.31 9.55 -11.22
C LEU A 31 23.93 8.78 -12.49
N GLU A 32 23.99 7.46 -12.41
CA GLU A 32 23.53 6.54 -13.44
C GLU A 32 22.44 5.63 -12.86
N VAL A 33 21.35 5.39 -13.61
CA VAL A 33 20.27 4.51 -13.21
C VAL A 33 20.40 3.17 -13.91
N VAL A 34 20.66 2.11 -13.13
CA VAL A 34 20.61 0.72 -13.59
C VAL A 34 19.30 0.11 -13.15
N ARG A 35 18.54 -0.47 -14.08
CA ARG A 35 17.19 -0.97 -13.81
C ARG A 35 17.17 -2.47 -13.56
N GLY A 36 16.34 -2.90 -12.61
CA GLY A 36 15.97 -4.27 -12.35
C GLY A 36 14.45 -4.42 -12.33
N ASP A 37 13.95 -5.56 -12.78
CA ASP A 37 12.53 -5.88 -12.76
C ASP A 37 12.31 -7.16 -11.96
N HIS A 38 11.58 -7.04 -10.86
CA HIS A 38 11.23 -8.18 -10.00
C HIS A 38 9.98 -8.93 -10.46
N ALA A 39 9.30 -8.47 -11.52
CA ALA A 39 8.08 -9.08 -12.08
C ALA A 39 6.98 -9.40 -11.07
N GLY A 40 6.97 -8.74 -9.90
CA GLY A 40 6.03 -9.02 -8.79
C GLY A 40 6.37 -10.25 -7.96
N ASP A 41 7.52 -10.86 -8.15
CA ASP A 41 7.96 -12.10 -7.51
C ASP A 41 9.15 -11.86 -6.57
N ALA A 42 9.08 -12.41 -5.34
CA ALA A 42 10.09 -12.21 -4.31
C ALA A 42 11.44 -12.86 -4.64
N ALA A 43 11.43 -14.05 -5.26
CA ALA A 43 12.66 -14.76 -5.62
C ALA A 43 13.39 -14.04 -6.77
N THR A 44 12.62 -13.56 -7.74
CA THR A 44 13.14 -12.71 -8.82
C THR A 44 13.71 -11.40 -8.27
N GLY A 45 12.99 -10.75 -7.33
CA GLY A 45 13.46 -9.54 -6.66
C GLY A 45 14.79 -9.73 -5.93
N LYS A 46 14.94 -10.85 -5.22
CA LYS A 46 16.20 -11.22 -4.58
C LYS A 46 17.33 -11.35 -5.58
N SER A 47 17.10 -12.12 -6.66
CA SER A 47 18.11 -12.36 -7.70
C SER A 47 18.51 -11.07 -8.43
N GLU A 48 17.56 -10.19 -8.72
CA GLU A 48 17.83 -8.90 -9.33
C GLU A 48 18.62 -7.97 -8.40
N ALA A 49 18.31 -7.94 -7.10
CA ALA A 49 19.09 -7.17 -6.14
C ALA A 49 20.54 -7.67 -6.06
N GLU A 50 20.75 -8.99 -5.99
CA GLU A 50 22.08 -9.60 -6.02
C GLU A 50 22.84 -9.26 -7.32
N ARG A 51 22.17 -9.31 -8.48
CA ARG A 51 22.76 -8.93 -9.78
C ARG A 51 23.18 -7.45 -9.79
N LEU A 52 22.28 -6.56 -9.41
CA LEU A 52 22.57 -5.12 -9.35
C LEU A 52 23.76 -4.80 -8.46
N ILE A 53 23.87 -5.46 -7.31
CA ILE A 53 24.97 -5.23 -6.37
C ILE A 53 26.28 -5.86 -6.87
N THR A 54 26.26 -7.12 -7.29
CA THR A 54 27.48 -7.89 -7.51
C THR A 54 28.02 -7.81 -8.93
N GLN A 55 27.15 -7.54 -9.92
CA GLN A 55 27.54 -7.48 -11.33
C GLN A 55 27.57 -6.05 -11.86
N GLU A 56 26.58 -5.22 -11.48
CA GLU A 56 26.52 -3.84 -11.93
C GLU A 56 27.22 -2.86 -10.96
N GLY A 57 27.46 -3.29 -9.71
CA GLY A 57 28.20 -2.49 -8.72
C GLY A 57 27.45 -1.24 -8.24
N VAL A 58 26.12 -1.31 -8.13
CA VAL A 58 25.32 -0.16 -7.67
C VAL A 58 25.65 0.24 -6.25
N ASN A 59 25.59 1.53 -5.95
CA ASN A 59 25.89 2.08 -4.62
C ASN A 59 24.66 2.20 -3.72
N VAL A 60 23.46 2.19 -4.29
CA VAL A 60 22.18 2.30 -3.60
C VAL A 60 21.10 1.58 -4.42
N ILE A 61 20.14 0.98 -3.75
CA ILE A 61 18.93 0.43 -4.39
C ILE A 61 17.74 1.30 -4.04
N MET A 62 16.95 1.71 -5.02
CA MET A 62 15.69 2.41 -4.86
C MET A 62 14.54 1.54 -5.35
N GLY A 63 13.54 1.38 -4.53
CA GLY A 63 12.38 0.49 -4.75
C GLY A 63 12.11 -0.28 -3.46
N CYS A 64 11.39 -1.37 -3.43
CA CYS A 64 10.46 -1.88 -4.41
C CYS A 64 9.05 -1.34 -4.12
N HIS A 65 8.08 -1.72 -4.96
CA HIS A 65 6.68 -1.36 -4.72
C HIS A 65 6.00 -2.36 -3.78
N MET A 66 6.11 -3.66 -4.08
CA MET A 66 5.45 -4.70 -3.30
C MET A 66 6.20 -5.00 -2.00
N SER A 67 5.50 -4.99 -0.86
CA SER A 67 6.11 -5.19 0.46
C SER A 67 6.84 -6.53 0.60
N VAL A 68 6.29 -7.62 0.03
CA VAL A 68 6.93 -8.94 0.04
C VAL A 68 8.26 -8.95 -0.72
N VAL A 69 8.36 -8.19 -1.80
CA VAL A 69 9.62 -8.03 -2.56
C VAL A 69 10.58 -7.10 -1.83
N THR A 70 10.05 -5.98 -1.28
CA THR A 70 10.86 -5.03 -0.50
C THR A 70 11.59 -5.71 0.64
N GLU A 71 10.91 -6.62 1.36
CA GLU A 71 11.49 -7.35 2.48
C GLU A 71 12.70 -8.21 2.07
N VAL A 72 12.57 -8.99 1.02
CA VAL A 72 13.70 -9.84 0.57
C VAL A 72 14.83 -9.03 -0.04
N VAL A 73 14.54 -7.93 -0.72
CA VAL A 73 15.56 -7.00 -1.25
C VAL A 73 16.26 -6.28 -0.10
N ALA A 74 15.55 -5.87 0.94
CA ALA A 74 16.16 -5.27 2.14
C ALA A 74 17.12 -6.24 2.84
N GLN A 75 16.79 -7.53 2.91
CA GLN A 75 17.70 -8.56 3.44
C GLN A 75 18.98 -8.68 2.61
N VAL A 76 18.88 -8.65 1.29
CA VAL A 76 20.06 -8.64 0.40
C VAL A 76 20.88 -7.38 0.65
N CYS A 77 20.25 -6.22 0.68
CA CYS A 77 20.93 -4.94 0.91
C CYS A 77 21.65 -4.93 2.27
N GLN A 78 21.00 -5.44 3.32
CA GLN A 78 21.61 -5.61 4.65
C GLN A 78 22.84 -6.52 4.59
N GLN A 79 22.75 -7.66 3.90
CA GLN A 79 23.86 -8.61 3.75
C GLN A 79 25.08 -8.00 3.06
N TYR A 80 24.86 -7.17 2.06
CA TYR A 80 25.93 -6.54 1.28
C TYR A 80 26.34 -5.15 1.78
N GLY A 81 25.66 -4.60 2.78
CA GLY A 81 25.91 -3.25 3.29
C GLY A 81 25.58 -2.14 2.27
N ILE A 82 24.58 -2.37 1.43
CA ILE A 82 24.13 -1.42 0.40
C ILE A 82 22.86 -0.72 0.89
N PRO A 83 22.82 0.63 0.94
CA PRO A 83 21.61 1.36 1.30
C PRO A 83 20.45 1.04 0.35
N MET A 84 19.27 0.82 0.92
CA MET A 84 18.00 0.69 0.20
C MET A 84 17.04 1.78 0.62
N ILE A 85 16.42 2.45 -0.35
CA ILE A 85 15.40 3.48 -0.11
C ILE A 85 14.09 3.05 -0.76
N THR A 86 13.02 2.98 0.01
CA THR A 86 11.67 2.78 -0.53
C THR A 86 10.83 4.04 -0.41
N ALA A 87 10.02 4.32 -1.43
CA ALA A 87 9.07 5.43 -1.42
C ALA A 87 7.61 4.98 -1.20
N ILE A 88 7.33 3.66 -1.24
CA ILE A 88 5.95 3.15 -1.28
C ILE A 88 5.70 2.00 -0.30
N SER A 89 6.67 1.11 -0.06
CA SER A 89 6.46 -0.04 0.83
C SER A 89 6.24 0.42 2.27
N THR A 90 5.07 0.14 2.81
CA THR A 90 4.61 0.62 4.13
C THR A 90 4.80 -0.40 5.26
N LEU A 91 5.51 -1.51 5.02
CA LEU A 91 5.68 -2.61 5.98
C LEU A 91 6.42 -2.14 7.24
N ASP A 92 5.73 -2.07 8.38
CA ASP A 92 6.23 -1.50 9.62
C ASP A 92 7.49 -2.20 10.12
N ARG A 93 7.49 -3.54 10.11
CA ARG A 93 8.59 -4.36 10.66
C ARG A 93 9.97 -4.15 10.03
N LEU A 94 10.05 -3.42 8.92
CA LEU A 94 11.35 -3.07 8.33
C LEU A 94 12.02 -1.88 9.00
N THR A 95 11.28 -1.11 9.82
CA THR A 95 11.79 0.12 10.47
C THR A 95 11.18 0.36 11.85
N ASP A 96 10.38 -0.56 12.40
CA ASP A 96 9.86 -0.41 13.75
C ASP A 96 10.96 -0.64 14.81
N GLU A 97 10.68 -0.22 16.04
CA GLU A 97 11.68 -0.27 17.12
C GLU A 97 12.04 -1.71 17.54
N ASP A 98 11.16 -2.68 17.25
CA ASP A 98 11.34 -4.07 17.61
C ASP A 98 12.20 -4.87 16.60
N HIS A 99 12.32 -4.34 15.36
CA HIS A 99 13.04 -5.00 14.25
C HIS A 99 14.23 -4.15 13.79
N LYS A 100 15.28 -4.13 14.60
CA LYS A 100 16.53 -3.37 14.33
C LYS A 100 17.50 -4.08 13.38
N ASP A 101 17.01 -5.02 12.57
CA ASP A 101 17.86 -5.87 11.74
C ASP A 101 18.20 -5.25 10.36
N TYR A 102 17.72 -4.03 10.10
CA TYR A 102 17.83 -3.38 8.81
C TYR A 102 18.51 -2.00 8.88
N ASP A 103 19.80 -1.98 9.20
CA ASP A 103 20.60 -0.74 9.30
C ASP A 103 20.72 0.03 7.97
N TYR A 104 20.54 -0.68 6.85
CA TYR A 104 20.69 -0.14 5.51
C TYR A 104 19.36 0.12 4.81
N PHE A 105 18.23 0.04 5.52
CA PHE A 105 16.91 0.27 4.95
C PHE A 105 16.34 1.63 5.38
N PHE A 106 15.92 2.43 4.39
CA PHE A 106 15.34 3.76 4.59
C PHE A 106 14.01 3.88 3.86
N ARG A 107 13.07 4.65 4.43
CA ARG A 107 11.77 4.88 3.78
C ARG A 107 11.42 6.36 3.71
N LEU A 108 10.66 6.73 2.67
CA LEU A 108 10.12 8.06 2.43
C LEU A 108 8.58 8.08 2.53
N CYS A 109 7.93 6.94 2.74
CA CYS A 109 6.49 6.82 2.94
C CYS A 109 6.15 6.57 4.42
N PRO A 110 4.90 6.85 4.85
CA PRO A 110 4.45 6.51 6.19
C PRO A 110 4.50 5.00 6.47
N LEU A 111 4.48 4.64 7.74
CA LEU A 111 4.25 3.28 8.22
C LEU A 111 2.81 2.85 7.93
N ASN A 112 2.57 1.55 7.82
CA ASN A 112 1.21 1.03 7.68
C ASN A 112 0.35 1.36 8.91
N SER A 113 0.93 1.33 10.10
CA SER A 113 0.30 1.74 11.35
C SER A 113 -0.26 3.17 11.28
N VAL A 114 0.50 4.11 10.73
CA VAL A 114 0.07 5.52 10.56
C VAL A 114 -1.15 5.61 9.65
N TYR A 115 -1.15 4.90 8.52
CA TYR A 115 -2.33 4.86 7.65
C TYR A 115 -3.57 4.30 8.36
N VAL A 116 -3.40 3.24 9.16
CA VAL A 116 -4.50 2.63 9.89
C VAL A 116 -5.04 3.58 10.95
N GLU A 117 -4.18 4.25 11.71
CA GLU A 117 -4.62 5.27 12.66
C GLU A 117 -5.40 6.39 11.98
N ASP A 118 -4.95 6.87 10.83
CA ASP A 118 -5.66 7.89 10.05
C ASP A 118 -7.02 7.37 9.53
N MET A 119 -7.11 6.10 9.12
CA MET A 119 -8.39 5.48 8.75
C MET A 119 -9.36 5.44 9.94
N LEU A 120 -8.89 5.01 11.11
CA LEU A 120 -9.71 4.92 12.33
C LEU A 120 -10.12 6.31 12.82
N LYS A 121 -9.23 7.28 12.78
CA LYS A 121 -9.52 8.67 13.10
C LYS A 121 -10.57 9.26 12.16
N TYR A 122 -10.45 9.00 10.86
CA TYR A 122 -11.46 9.43 9.88
C TYR A 122 -12.86 8.88 10.22
N LEU A 123 -12.96 7.64 10.71
CA LEU A 123 -14.24 7.08 11.16
C LEU A 123 -14.82 7.85 12.35
N GLN A 124 -13.99 8.28 13.30
CA GLN A 124 -14.43 9.12 14.41
C GLN A 124 -14.88 10.51 13.93
N ASP A 125 -14.06 11.17 13.10
CA ASP A 125 -14.34 12.50 12.57
C ASP A 125 -15.62 12.49 11.70
N SER A 126 -15.90 11.39 11.01
CA SER A 126 -17.10 11.23 10.19
C SER A 126 -18.40 11.30 11.00
N LYS A 127 -18.38 10.92 12.28
CA LYS A 127 -19.52 11.07 13.20
C LYS A 127 -19.88 12.52 13.40
N GLU A 128 -18.89 13.40 13.56
CA GLU A 128 -19.13 14.84 13.75
C GLU A 128 -19.77 15.46 12.51
N GLN A 129 -19.38 14.98 11.31
CA GLN A 129 -19.85 15.52 10.04
C GLN A 129 -21.19 14.96 9.59
N THR A 130 -21.47 13.68 9.85
CA THR A 130 -22.62 12.97 9.33
C THR A 130 -23.67 12.64 10.38
N GLY A 131 -23.33 12.71 11.68
CA GLY A 131 -24.14 12.25 12.79
C GLY A 131 -24.24 10.72 12.91
N ASN A 132 -23.57 9.97 12.04
CA ASN A 132 -23.59 8.51 12.06
C ASN A 132 -22.49 7.97 12.99
N GLU A 133 -22.89 7.21 14.01
CA GLU A 133 -21.94 6.52 14.87
C GLU A 133 -21.44 5.25 14.19
N ILE A 134 -20.11 5.10 14.09
CA ILE A 134 -19.43 3.90 13.62
C ILE A 134 -18.92 3.16 14.84
N LYS A 135 -19.33 1.90 15.01
CA LYS A 135 -18.87 1.02 16.10
C LYS A 135 -18.32 -0.30 15.61
N LYS A 136 -18.93 -0.86 14.57
CA LYS A 136 -18.55 -2.15 14.01
C LYS A 136 -17.77 -1.92 12.72
N VAL A 137 -16.56 -2.45 12.65
CA VAL A 137 -15.74 -2.42 11.44
C VAL A 137 -15.47 -3.83 10.94
N ALA A 138 -15.40 -3.99 9.64
CA ALA A 138 -14.87 -5.20 9.01
C ALA A 138 -13.61 -4.86 8.24
N ILE A 139 -12.69 -5.81 8.14
CA ILE A 139 -11.48 -5.70 7.34
C ILE A 139 -11.68 -6.49 6.05
N PHE A 140 -11.31 -5.91 4.91
CA PHE A 140 -11.32 -6.56 3.61
C PHE A 140 -9.98 -6.32 2.91
N THR A 141 -9.20 -7.37 2.68
CA THR A 141 -7.85 -7.23 2.14
C THR A 141 -7.36 -8.50 1.46
N ASP A 142 -6.26 -8.43 0.72
CA ASP A 142 -5.60 -9.63 0.19
C ASP A 142 -4.85 -10.41 1.29
N LYS A 143 -4.47 -11.65 0.97
CA LYS A 143 -3.69 -12.53 1.88
C LYS A 143 -2.20 -12.22 1.91
N ALA A 144 -1.73 -11.27 1.09
CA ALA A 144 -0.32 -10.90 1.03
C ALA A 144 0.14 -10.18 2.31
N ALA A 145 1.45 -9.96 2.41
CA ALA A 145 2.06 -9.34 3.60
C ALA A 145 1.42 -8.00 3.97
N ILE A 146 1.03 -7.19 2.98
CA ILE A 146 0.41 -5.89 3.22
C ILE A 146 -0.98 -6.02 3.85
N GLY A 147 -1.76 -7.01 3.42
CA GLY A 147 -3.08 -7.28 4.00
C GLY A 147 -2.99 -7.83 5.43
N GLN A 148 -2.03 -8.71 5.70
CA GLN A 148 -1.78 -9.20 7.05
C GLN A 148 -1.37 -8.05 7.99
N GLU A 149 -0.63 -7.09 7.48
CA GLU A 149 -0.23 -5.90 8.23
C GLU A 149 -1.42 -4.97 8.51
N LEU A 150 -2.35 -4.82 7.55
CA LEU A 150 -3.60 -4.10 7.79
C LEU A 150 -4.41 -4.76 8.92
N ILE A 151 -4.59 -6.08 8.86
CA ILE A 151 -5.31 -6.86 9.89
C ILE A 151 -4.66 -6.65 11.26
N ARG A 152 -3.33 -6.80 11.33
CA ARG A 152 -2.57 -6.60 12.57
C ARG A 152 -2.79 -5.21 13.17
N CYS A 153 -2.62 -4.16 12.36
CA CYS A 153 -2.73 -2.79 12.84
C CYS A 153 -4.17 -2.41 13.22
N VAL A 154 -5.17 -2.84 12.45
CA VAL A 154 -6.57 -2.58 12.80
C VAL A 154 -6.93 -3.25 14.13
N ASN A 155 -6.57 -4.53 14.32
CA ASN A 155 -6.83 -5.21 15.58
C ASN A 155 -6.09 -4.60 16.78
N LEU A 156 -4.89 -4.04 16.54
CA LEU A 156 -4.12 -3.39 17.57
C LEU A 156 -4.76 -2.07 18.02
N PHE A 157 -5.20 -1.24 17.07
CA PHE A 157 -5.63 0.13 17.37
C PHE A 157 -7.15 0.31 17.50
N ALA A 158 -7.98 -0.50 16.84
CA ALA A 158 -9.44 -0.33 16.87
C ALA A 158 -10.03 -0.21 18.28
N PRO A 159 -9.55 -0.95 19.31
CA PRO A 159 -10.05 -0.79 20.68
C PRO A 159 -9.86 0.62 21.26
N ASP A 160 -8.72 1.29 20.93
CA ASP A 160 -8.44 2.64 21.43
C ASP A 160 -9.39 3.68 20.82
N TYR A 161 -9.98 3.35 19.66
CA TYR A 161 -10.99 4.15 18.97
C TYR A 161 -12.43 3.73 19.31
N GLY A 162 -12.61 2.76 20.23
CA GLY A 162 -13.92 2.23 20.61
C GLY A 162 -14.64 1.49 19.49
N LEU A 163 -13.89 0.83 18.63
CA LEU A 163 -14.36 0.09 17.46
C LEU A 163 -14.23 -1.41 17.68
N ASP A 164 -15.27 -2.17 17.32
CA ASP A 164 -15.31 -3.62 17.34
C ASP A 164 -15.03 -4.18 15.94
N VAL A 165 -14.01 -5.00 15.78
CA VAL A 165 -13.74 -5.74 14.54
C VAL A 165 -14.68 -6.94 14.47
N VAL A 166 -15.71 -6.87 13.63
CA VAL A 166 -16.77 -7.91 13.53
C VAL A 166 -16.52 -8.94 12.44
N ALA A 167 -15.61 -8.65 11.51
CA ALA A 167 -15.17 -9.61 10.49
C ALA A 167 -13.79 -9.26 9.93
N GLU A 168 -13.02 -10.30 9.67
CA GLU A 168 -11.79 -10.24 8.89
C GLU A 168 -12.01 -11.11 7.63
N VAL A 169 -12.03 -10.47 6.49
CA VAL A 169 -12.33 -11.12 5.21
C VAL A 169 -11.16 -10.92 4.28
N ASP A 170 -10.43 -11.98 4.04
CA ASP A 170 -9.30 -11.98 3.13
C ASP A 170 -9.61 -12.72 1.82
N TYR A 171 -8.83 -12.44 0.78
CA TYR A 171 -8.93 -13.09 -0.52
C TYR A 171 -7.54 -13.32 -1.11
N SER A 172 -7.44 -14.23 -2.08
CA SER A 172 -6.20 -14.46 -2.82
C SER A 172 -5.98 -13.35 -3.84
N SER A 173 -4.76 -12.80 -3.91
CA SER A 173 -4.39 -11.78 -4.90
C SER A 173 -4.77 -12.21 -6.32
N ASN A 174 -5.27 -11.28 -7.13
CA ASN A 174 -5.81 -11.51 -8.46
C ASN A 174 -7.04 -12.46 -8.47
N ALA A 175 -7.86 -12.44 -7.43
CA ALA A 175 -9.13 -13.14 -7.41
C ALA A 175 -10.00 -12.73 -8.61
N THR A 176 -10.72 -13.69 -9.18
CA THR A 176 -11.64 -13.45 -10.29
C THR A 176 -13.10 -13.40 -9.83
N ASP A 177 -13.35 -13.76 -8.59
CA ASP A 177 -14.67 -13.74 -7.94
C ASP A 177 -14.50 -13.45 -6.44
N LEU A 178 -15.28 -12.49 -5.95
CA LEU A 178 -15.30 -12.06 -4.55
C LEU A 178 -16.69 -12.23 -3.92
N SER A 179 -17.56 -13.00 -4.55
CA SER A 179 -18.97 -13.18 -4.12
C SER A 179 -19.08 -13.72 -2.71
N SER A 180 -18.25 -14.67 -2.33
CA SER A 180 -18.26 -15.26 -0.98
C SER A 180 -17.76 -14.26 0.08
N GLN A 181 -16.75 -13.46 -0.24
CA GLN A 181 -16.20 -12.45 0.62
C GLN A 181 -17.22 -11.32 0.87
N VAL A 182 -17.86 -10.84 -0.18
CA VAL A 182 -18.92 -9.82 -0.06
C VAL A 182 -20.12 -10.34 0.73
N LEU A 183 -20.49 -11.62 0.55
CA LEU A 183 -21.54 -12.25 1.35
C LEU A 183 -21.16 -12.30 2.83
N ALA A 184 -19.92 -12.65 3.17
CA ALA A 184 -19.43 -12.66 4.55
C ALA A 184 -19.48 -11.25 5.18
N LEU A 185 -19.04 -10.22 4.46
CA LEU A 185 -19.15 -8.82 4.91
C LEU A 185 -20.61 -8.42 5.15
N LYS A 186 -21.51 -8.79 4.24
CA LYS A 186 -22.93 -8.49 4.37
C LYS A 186 -23.57 -9.18 5.57
N GLN A 187 -23.15 -10.40 5.88
CA GLN A 187 -23.64 -11.15 7.07
C GLN A 187 -23.12 -10.58 8.38
N ALA A 188 -21.89 -10.07 8.39
CA ALA A 188 -21.30 -9.43 9.57
C ALA A 188 -21.92 -8.05 9.88
N ASP A 189 -22.58 -7.43 8.89
CA ASP A 189 -23.27 -6.13 9.00
C ASP A 189 -22.42 -5.06 9.70
N PRO A 190 -21.22 -4.73 9.18
CA PRO A 190 -20.39 -3.69 9.75
C PRO A 190 -20.93 -2.30 9.44
N ASP A 191 -20.57 -1.32 10.27
CA ASP A 191 -20.85 0.10 10.00
C ASP A 191 -19.86 0.67 8.95
N ALA A 192 -18.61 0.17 8.96
CA ALA A 192 -17.60 0.54 7.96
C ALA A 192 -16.76 -0.67 7.55
N ILE A 193 -16.25 -0.66 6.33
CA ILE A 193 -15.28 -1.64 5.81
C ILE A 193 -13.95 -0.93 5.61
N LEU A 194 -12.90 -1.46 6.23
CA LEU A 194 -11.52 -1.00 6.09
C LEU A 194 -10.82 -1.86 5.04
N CYS A 195 -10.25 -1.23 4.02
CA CYS A 195 -9.74 -1.94 2.84
C CYS A 195 -8.29 -1.58 2.51
N ASP A 196 -7.55 -2.58 2.02
CA ASP A 196 -6.31 -2.40 1.26
C ASP A 196 -6.31 -3.41 0.11
N SER A 197 -6.33 -2.93 -1.14
CA SER A 197 -6.43 -3.76 -2.33
C SER A 197 -5.75 -3.09 -3.52
N TYR A 198 -5.18 -3.89 -4.43
CA TYR A 198 -4.69 -3.38 -5.71
C TYR A 198 -5.86 -3.08 -6.66
N ILE A 199 -5.61 -2.30 -7.71
CA ILE A 199 -6.67 -1.75 -8.60
C ILE A 199 -7.62 -2.80 -9.18
N GLY A 200 -7.11 -3.97 -9.59
CA GLY A 200 -7.94 -5.05 -10.11
C GLY A 200 -8.94 -5.55 -9.07
N ASP A 201 -8.44 -5.87 -7.89
CA ASP A 201 -9.22 -6.41 -6.77
C ASP A 201 -10.16 -5.36 -6.17
N ALA A 202 -9.71 -4.10 -6.04
CA ALA A 202 -10.54 -2.97 -5.59
C ALA A 202 -11.73 -2.73 -6.53
N THR A 203 -11.48 -2.80 -7.85
CA THR A 203 -12.53 -2.66 -8.88
C THR A 203 -13.51 -3.82 -8.79
N LEU A 204 -13.02 -5.06 -8.74
CA LEU A 204 -13.83 -6.26 -8.61
C LEU A 204 -14.67 -6.24 -7.33
N PHE A 205 -14.09 -5.81 -6.21
CA PHE A 205 -14.80 -5.68 -4.93
C PHE A 205 -16.03 -4.77 -5.06
N VAL A 206 -15.85 -3.55 -5.57
CA VAL A 206 -16.94 -2.59 -5.71
C VAL A 206 -18.00 -3.07 -6.72
N GLN A 207 -17.59 -3.74 -7.80
CA GLN A 207 -18.52 -4.37 -8.75
C GLN A 207 -19.33 -5.48 -8.08
N THR A 208 -18.70 -6.35 -7.31
CA THR A 208 -19.37 -7.45 -6.58
C THR A 208 -20.35 -6.92 -5.52
N LEU A 209 -20.00 -5.82 -4.81
CA LEU A 209 -20.94 -5.14 -3.90
C LEU A 209 -22.22 -4.72 -4.63
N LYS A 210 -22.08 -4.14 -5.82
CA LYS A 210 -23.21 -3.71 -6.65
C LYS A 210 -24.04 -4.90 -7.14
N GLU A 211 -23.39 -5.96 -7.64
CA GLU A 211 -24.07 -7.16 -8.12
C GLU A 211 -24.89 -7.84 -7.02
N GLN A 212 -24.39 -7.86 -5.79
CA GLN A 212 -25.09 -8.41 -4.64
C GLN A 212 -26.07 -7.43 -3.97
N ASN A 213 -26.31 -6.26 -4.56
CA ASN A 213 -27.12 -5.21 -3.97
C ASN A 213 -26.77 -4.93 -2.50
N TYR A 214 -25.46 -4.97 -2.18
CA TYR A 214 -24.95 -4.62 -0.88
C TYR A 214 -24.30 -3.24 -0.91
N LYS A 215 -24.83 -2.33 -0.13
CA LYS A 215 -24.31 -0.96 -0.01
C LYS A 215 -23.82 -0.77 1.43
N PRO A 216 -22.53 -0.92 1.70
CA PRO A 216 -21.95 -0.58 3.00
C PRO A 216 -22.23 0.89 3.36
N LYS A 217 -22.37 1.20 4.64
CA LYS A 217 -22.55 2.60 5.08
C LYS A 217 -21.32 3.44 4.75
N MET A 218 -20.11 2.84 4.88
CA MET A 218 -18.84 3.49 4.60
C MET A 218 -17.79 2.46 4.15
N ILE A 219 -16.95 2.85 3.21
CA ILE A 219 -15.71 2.13 2.85
C ILE A 219 -14.57 3.11 3.03
N VAL A 220 -13.59 2.74 3.84
CA VAL A 220 -12.36 3.52 4.04
C VAL A 220 -11.20 2.65 3.60
N ALA A 221 -10.46 3.13 2.63
CA ALA A 221 -9.37 2.41 2.02
C ALA A 221 -8.02 3.06 2.34
N LYS A 222 -6.99 2.26 2.31
CA LYS A 222 -5.62 2.73 2.31
C LYS A 222 -5.13 2.75 0.87
N ALA A 223 -4.84 3.95 0.35
CA ALA A 223 -4.17 4.19 -0.93
C ALA A 223 -4.35 3.08 -2.01
N ASN A 224 -3.26 2.67 -2.66
CA ASN A 224 -3.21 1.56 -3.63
C ASN A 224 -4.30 1.68 -4.73
N GLY A 225 -5.07 0.62 -4.96
CA GLY A 225 -6.05 0.55 -6.03
C GLY A 225 -7.19 1.55 -5.92
N PHE A 226 -7.53 1.99 -4.72
CA PHE A 226 -8.63 2.94 -4.50
C PHE A 226 -8.27 4.38 -4.89
N THR A 227 -7.00 4.68 -5.05
CA THR A 227 -6.48 5.97 -5.50
C THR A 227 -5.90 5.92 -6.92
N ASP A 228 -5.92 4.75 -7.55
CA ASP A 228 -5.49 4.60 -8.93
C ASP A 228 -6.35 5.51 -9.85
N PRO A 229 -5.74 6.27 -10.78
CA PRO A 229 -6.48 7.14 -11.69
C PRO A 229 -7.58 6.45 -12.51
N SER A 230 -7.50 5.13 -12.69
CA SER A 230 -8.51 4.34 -13.40
C SER A 230 -9.68 3.89 -12.51
N PHE A 231 -9.59 3.99 -11.18
CA PHE A 231 -10.60 3.49 -10.25
C PHE A 231 -11.97 4.14 -10.50
N ILE A 232 -12.02 5.47 -10.48
CA ILE A 232 -13.26 6.21 -10.73
C ILE A 232 -13.76 6.04 -12.19
N PRO A 233 -12.91 6.14 -13.23
CA PRO A 233 -13.35 5.86 -14.60
C PRO A 233 -13.93 4.45 -14.80
N ASN A 234 -13.36 3.44 -14.17
CA ASN A 234 -13.84 2.06 -14.29
C ASN A 234 -15.19 1.81 -13.59
N LEU A 235 -15.49 2.52 -12.52
CA LEU A 235 -16.64 2.27 -11.66
C LEU A 235 -17.74 3.32 -11.79
N GLY A 236 -17.43 4.52 -12.27
CA GLY A 236 -18.37 5.63 -12.34
C GLY A 236 -19.02 5.91 -10.99
N ALA A 237 -20.35 6.03 -10.98
CA ALA A 237 -21.11 6.30 -9.75
C ALA A 237 -20.98 5.20 -8.67
N SER A 238 -20.52 4.01 -9.01
CA SER A 238 -20.31 2.93 -8.04
C SER A 238 -19.14 3.20 -7.10
N ALA A 239 -18.23 4.12 -7.45
CA ALA A 239 -17.14 4.58 -6.58
C ALA A 239 -17.60 5.55 -5.48
N ASN A 240 -18.83 6.06 -5.54
CA ASN A 240 -19.34 6.99 -4.55
C ASN A 240 -19.47 6.32 -3.17
N GLY A 241 -18.97 7.01 -2.14
CA GLY A 241 -18.98 6.51 -0.75
C GLY A 241 -17.73 5.72 -0.37
N VAL A 242 -16.73 5.66 -1.25
CA VAL A 242 -15.39 5.16 -0.93
C VAL A 242 -14.51 6.36 -0.57
N ALA A 243 -13.95 6.35 0.63
CA ALA A 243 -12.90 7.27 1.07
C ALA A 243 -11.55 6.54 1.04
N SER A 244 -10.47 7.27 0.87
CA SER A 244 -9.12 6.71 0.93
C SER A 244 -8.15 7.66 1.63
N VAL A 245 -7.31 7.11 2.50
CA VAL A 245 -6.16 7.81 3.07
C VAL A 245 -5.02 7.76 2.08
N VAL A 246 -4.37 8.89 1.84
CA VAL A 246 -3.29 9.04 0.86
C VAL A 246 -2.20 9.98 1.39
N GLU A 247 -0.96 9.79 0.93
CA GLU A 247 0.17 10.65 1.29
C GLU A 247 0.11 12.02 0.63
N PHE A 248 -0.50 12.09 -0.53
CA PHE A 248 -0.54 13.29 -1.35
C PHE A 248 -1.87 13.42 -2.09
N ASN A 249 -2.44 14.61 -2.02
CA ASN A 249 -3.62 14.97 -2.80
C ASN A 249 -3.32 16.27 -3.58
N PRO A 250 -3.23 16.23 -4.93
CA PRO A 250 -2.94 17.42 -5.74
C PRO A 250 -4.02 18.51 -5.66
N GLY A 251 -5.18 18.20 -5.12
CA GLY A 251 -6.28 19.16 -4.91
C GLY A 251 -6.19 19.96 -3.61
N LEU A 252 -5.25 19.62 -2.71
CA LEU A 252 -5.06 20.38 -1.49
C LEU A 252 -4.14 21.59 -1.75
N PRO A 253 -4.43 22.77 -1.16
CA PRO A 253 -3.53 23.92 -1.22
C PRO A 253 -2.22 23.55 -0.49
N ASN A 254 -1.09 23.90 -1.12
CA ASN A 254 0.24 23.80 -0.52
C ASN A 254 0.42 24.86 0.58
#